data_d756a48b15b0ae62265144a78dea8846
#
_entry.id   d756a48b15b0ae62265144a78dea8846
#
_cell.length_a   1.000
_cell.length_b   1.000
_cell.length_c   1.000
_cell.angle_alpha   90.00
_cell.angle_beta   90.00
_cell.angle_gamma   90.00
#
_symmetry.space_group_name_H-M   'P 1'
#
loop_
_entity.id
_entity.type
_entity.pdbx_description
1 polymer ?
#
loop_
_entity_poly.entity_id
_entity_poly.type
_entity_poly.pdbx_seq_one_letter_code
_entity_poly.pdbx_strand_id
1 'polypeptide(L)'
;MKVTFLGLGVMGFPMAGHLKRNGHDVTVYNRSAAKAAKWVETHGGASATTPAQAAKGAEIVFACVGNDDDLRSIVFGSDGAFAGMSKGALFVDHTTASAEVAREIDAAASQAGFGFLDAPVSGGQAGAENGKLTVMVGGVQKDFDRARPVIDSYARACELMGPAGSGQLAKMVNQICIGGLVQALAEGMHFAQKAGLDGNKVLDVISKGAAQSWQMENRGRTMLEGKFDFGFAVDWMRKDLGICLTEAKRNGAQLPVTALVDQF
;
A
#
# COMPACT_ATOMS: atom_id res chain seq x y z
N MET A 1 10.93 19.17 6.15
CA MET A 1 11.05 18.19 7.25
C MET A 1 12.09 17.15 6.87
N LYS A 2 12.75 16.58 7.86
CA LYS A 2 13.63 15.43 7.64
C LYS A 2 12.83 14.15 7.72
N VAL A 3 12.79 13.41 6.64
CA VAL A 3 11.96 12.19 6.51
C VAL A 3 12.76 11.01 5.99
N THR A 4 12.35 9.82 6.35
CA THR A 4 12.95 8.57 5.87
C THR A 4 11.91 7.76 5.11
N PHE A 5 12.33 7.04 4.06
CA PHE A 5 11.48 6.07 3.38
C PHE A 5 12.17 4.70 3.28
N LEU A 6 11.53 3.69 3.88
CA LEU A 6 12.01 2.31 3.95
C LEU A 6 11.24 1.43 2.95
N GLY A 7 11.96 0.86 1.98
CA GLY A 7 11.37 0.04 0.92
C GLY A 7 11.10 0.82 -0.36
N LEU A 8 11.89 0.52 -1.39
CA LEU A 8 11.85 1.16 -2.72
C LEU A 8 11.35 0.18 -3.79
N GLY A 9 10.22 -0.45 -3.50
CA GLY A 9 9.46 -1.22 -4.49
C GLY A 9 8.76 -0.31 -5.50
N VAL A 10 7.87 -0.89 -6.32
CA VAL A 10 7.09 -0.16 -7.33
C VAL A 10 6.24 0.97 -6.73
N MET A 11 5.88 0.86 -5.46
CA MET A 11 5.14 1.88 -4.72
C MET A 11 6.07 2.88 -4.03
N GLY A 12 7.01 2.40 -3.21
CA GLY A 12 7.84 3.25 -2.37
C GLY A 12 8.82 4.13 -3.15
N PHE A 13 9.34 3.66 -4.29
CA PHE A 13 10.26 4.44 -5.12
C PHE A 13 9.66 5.78 -5.58
N PRO A 14 8.48 5.82 -6.22
CA PRO A 14 7.85 7.07 -6.61
C PRO A 14 7.31 7.88 -5.40
N MET A 15 6.80 7.23 -4.34
CA MET A 15 6.32 7.93 -3.14
C MET A 15 7.45 8.73 -2.47
N ALA A 16 8.61 8.11 -2.25
CA ALA A 16 9.79 8.80 -1.75
C ALA A 16 10.25 9.93 -2.69
N GLY A 17 10.14 9.74 -4.01
CA GLY A 17 10.43 10.75 -5.02
C GLY A 17 9.50 11.97 -4.93
N HIS A 18 8.21 11.76 -4.65
CA HIS A 18 7.26 12.86 -4.40
C HIS A 18 7.63 13.65 -3.14
N LEU A 19 8.00 12.99 -2.05
CA LEU A 19 8.48 13.67 -0.84
C LEU A 19 9.67 14.59 -1.15
N LYS A 20 10.64 14.07 -1.91
CA LYS A 20 11.81 14.87 -2.30
C LYS A 20 11.44 16.08 -3.16
N ARG A 21 10.56 15.91 -4.16
CA ARG A 21 10.07 17.01 -5.01
C ARG A 21 9.30 18.07 -4.24
N ASN A 22 8.62 17.68 -3.14
CA ASN A 22 7.91 18.61 -2.27
C ASN A 22 8.81 19.26 -1.19
N GLY A 23 10.14 19.19 -1.35
CA GLY A 23 11.09 19.93 -0.54
C GLY A 23 11.45 19.28 0.80
N HIS A 24 11.13 18.01 1.00
CA HIS A 24 11.58 17.29 2.20
C HIS A 24 13.05 16.84 2.06
N ASP A 25 13.76 16.77 3.18
CA ASP A 25 15.08 16.14 3.26
C ASP A 25 14.90 14.64 3.44
N VAL A 26 15.13 13.88 2.36
CA VAL A 26 14.75 12.45 2.28
C VAL A 26 15.99 11.57 2.35
N THR A 27 16.00 10.64 3.31
CA THR A 27 16.92 9.50 3.37
C THR A 27 16.16 8.22 3.05
N VAL A 28 16.68 7.37 2.17
CA VAL A 28 16.04 6.13 1.80
C VAL A 28 16.83 4.90 2.25
N TYR A 29 16.11 3.81 2.45
CA TYR A 29 16.69 2.49 2.64
C TYR A 29 15.95 1.46 1.78
N ASN A 30 16.69 0.51 1.23
CA ASN A 30 16.12 -0.67 0.60
C ASN A 30 17.08 -1.86 0.79
N ARG A 31 16.52 -3.07 1.00
CA ARG A 31 17.31 -4.32 1.14
C ARG A 31 18.31 -4.52 -0.03
N SER A 32 17.90 -4.19 -1.27
CA SER A 32 18.81 -4.07 -2.40
C SER A 32 19.44 -2.67 -2.44
N ALA A 33 20.71 -2.56 -2.11
CA ALA A 33 21.46 -1.30 -2.12
C ALA A 33 21.47 -0.64 -3.52
N ALA A 34 21.44 -1.43 -4.60
CA ALA A 34 21.38 -0.90 -5.97
C ALA A 34 20.09 -0.08 -6.22
N LYS A 35 18.96 -0.48 -5.65
CA LYS A 35 17.72 0.29 -5.76
C LYS A 35 17.80 1.62 -5.00
N ALA A 36 18.43 1.65 -3.83
CA ALA A 36 18.65 2.87 -3.07
C ALA A 36 19.59 3.83 -3.81
N ALA A 37 20.69 3.32 -4.36
CA ALA A 37 21.61 4.10 -5.19
C ALA A 37 20.91 4.71 -6.43
N LYS A 38 20.12 3.90 -7.15
CA LYS A 38 19.32 4.38 -8.29
C LYS A 38 18.33 5.47 -7.89
N TRP A 39 17.71 5.34 -6.72
CA TRP A 39 16.78 6.36 -6.23
C TRP A 39 17.50 7.68 -5.97
N VAL A 40 18.67 7.65 -5.32
CA VAL A 40 19.50 8.83 -5.05
C VAL A 40 19.97 9.48 -6.36
N GLU A 41 20.39 8.69 -7.35
CA GLU A 41 20.74 9.18 -8.69
C GLU A 41 19.57 9.90 -9.35
N THR A 42 18.36 9.34 -9.23
CA THR A 42 17.15 9.85 -9.91
C THR A 42 16.56 11.10 -9.24
N HIS A 43 16.54 11.13 -7.92
CA HIS A 43 15.79 12.12 -7.14
C HIS A 43 16.66 13.02 -6.27
N GLY A 44 17.93 12.68 -6.07
CA GLY A 44 18.77 13.28 -5.04
C GLY A 44 18.39 12.78 -3.64
N GLY A 45 18.97 13.39 -2.60
CA GLY A 45 18.80 12.97 -1.21
C GLY A 45 19.91 12.04 -0.75
N ALA A 46 19.64 11.22 0.25
CA ALA A 46 20.62 10.30 0.84
C ALA A 46 20.07 8.86 0.91
N SER A 47 20.98 7.90 1.04
CA SER A 47 20.63 6.52 1.37
C SER A 47 21.46 6.01 2.54
N ALA A 48 20.93 5.02 3.26
CA ALA A 48 21.61 4.36 4.36
C ALA A 48 21.64 2.84 4.15
N THR A 49 22.51 2.14 4.88
CA THR A 49 22.72 0.70 4.73
C THR A 49 21.85 -0.13 5.66
N THR A 50 21.24 0.49 6.68
CA THR A 50 20.27 -0.16 7.57
C THR A 50 19.05 0.76 7.81
N PRO A 51 17.87 0.20 8.18
CA PRO A 51 16.71 0.98 8.60
C PRO A 51 17.03 1.93 9.77
N ALA A 52 17.80 1.46 10.76
CA ALA A 52 18.21 2.26 11.90
C ALA A 52 19.03 3.50 11.49
N GLN A 53 20.00 3.32 10.60
CA GLN A 53 20.80 4.45 10.08
C GLN A 53 19.94 5.42 9.28
N ALA A 54 19.02 4.92 8.45
CA ALA A 54 18.10 5.74 7.68
C ALA A 54 17.19 6.58 8.59
N ALA A 55 16.68 5.97 9.67
CA ALA A 55 15.75 6.62 10.61
C ALA A 55 16.40 7.66 11.53
N LYS A 56 17.74 7.73 11.59
CA LYS A 56 18.45 8.60 12.51
C LYS A 56 18.16 10.08 12.27
N GLY A 57 17.53 10.71 13.26
CA GLY A 57 17.15 12.13 13.22
C GLY A 57 16.01 12.46 12.27
N ALA A 58 15.29 11.47 11.74
CA ALA A 58 14.06 11.68 10.98
C ALA A 58 12.91 12.08 11.92
N GLU A 59 12.09 13.01 11.46
CA GLU A 59 10.86 13.42 12.15
C GLU A 59 9.72 12.44 11.84
N ILE A 60 9.68 11.93 10.58
CA ILE A 60 8.74 10.90 10.15
C ILE A 60 9.50 9.83 9.37
N VAL A 61 9.25 8.57 9.69
CA VAL A 61 9.77 7.39 9.00
C VAL A 61 8.62 6.70 8.29
N PHE A 62 8.65 6.67 6.98
CA PHE A 62 7.70 5.95 6.15
C PHE A 62 8.24 4.56 5.79
N ALA A 63 7.37 3.58 5.69
CA ALA A 63 7.69 2.23 5.24
C ALA A 63 6.70 1.73 4.17
N CYS A 64 7.19 0.97 3.19
CA CYS A 64 6.34 0.24 2.24
C CYS A 64 7.11 -1.00 1.76
N VAL A 65 6.81 -2.15 2.38
CA VAL A 65 7.49 -3.43 2.14
C VAL A 65 6.50 -4.52 1.72
N GLY A 66 6.87 -5.79 1.76
CA GLY A 66 6.10 -6.87 1.15
C GLY A 66 4.96 -7.42 2.01
N ASN A 67 5.22 -7.68 3.28
CA ASN A 67 4.35 -8.41 4.20
C ASN A 67 4.68 -8.14 5.67
N ASP A 68 4.00 -8.84 6.58
CA ASP A 68 4.18 -8.72 8.04
C ASP A 68 5.62 -9.00 8.48
N ASP A 69 6.26 -10.03 7.94
CA ASP A 69 7.62 -10.44 8.33
C ASP A 69 8.67 -9.44 7.80
N ASP A 70 8.53 -8.98 6.57
CA ASP A 70 9.35 -7.90 6.03
C ASP A 70 9.21 -6.62 6.89
N LEU A 71 8.00 -6.32 7.33
CA LEU A 71 7.72 -5.14 8.17
C LEU A 71 8.39 -5.29 9.54
N ARG A 72 8.23 -6.43 10.21
CA ARG A 72 8.93 -6.70 11.48
C ARG A 72 10.44 -6.60 11.31
N SER A 73 11.00 -7.10 10.22
CA SER A 73 12.44 -7.10 9.96
C SER A 73 13.05 -5.71 9.82
N ILE A 74 12.28 -4.74 9.30
CA ILE A 74 12.76 -3.36 9.15
C ILE A 74 12.45 -2.47 10.36
N VAL A 75 11.53 -2.90 11.23
CA VAL A 75 11.12 -2.16 12.43
C VAL A 75 11.96 -2.54 13.64
N PHE A 76 12.12 -3.85 13.89
CA PHE A 76 12.70 -4.38 15.12
C PHE A 76 14.17 -4.79 14.96
N GLY A 77 14.81 -5.06 16.11
CA GLY A 77 16.22 -5.46 16.18
C GLY A 77 17.20 -4.29 16.15
N SER A 78 18.50 -4.60 16.25
CA SER A 78 19.57 -3.60 16.33
C SER A 78 19.70 -2.72 15.07
N ASP A 79 19.35 -3.25 13.91
CA ASP A 79 19.37 -2.57 12.61
C ASP A 79 18.00 -2.07 12.18
N GLY A 80 16.95 -2.34 12.98
CA GLY A 80 15.58 -1.90 12.73
C GLY A 80 15.39 -0.40 12.96
N ALA A 81 14.36 0.17 12.33
CA ALA A 81 14.09 1.60 12.37
C ALA A 81 13.94 2.14 13.80
N PHE A 82 13.31 1.38 14.69
CA PHE A 82 13.10 1.81 16.08
C PHE A 82 14.40 2.01 16.86
N ALA A 83 15.48 1.30 16.51
CA ALA A 83 16.79 1.52 17.12
C ALA A 83 17.43 2.85 16.70
N GLY A 84 17.03 3.40 15.55
CA GLY A 84 17.56 4.68 15.05
C GLY A 84 16.65 5.88 15.27
N MET A 85 15.38 5.68 15.58
CA MET A 85 14.40 6.73 15.77
C MET A 85 14.61 7.49 17.09
N SER A 86 14.30 8.77 17.11
CA SER A 86 14.31 9.60 18.30
C SER A 86 12.92 9.67 18.94
N LYS A 87 12.84 9.81 20.26
CA LYS A 87 11.55 10.03 20.96
C LYS A 87 10.76 11.16 20.32
N GLY A 88 9.47 10.94 20.15
CA GLY A 88 8.56 11.86 19.49
C GLY A 88 8.58 11.78 17.95
N ALA A 89 9.44 10.94 17.34
CA ALA A 89 9.33 10.65 15.90
C ALA A 89 8.07 9.83 15.59
N LEU A 90 7.64 9.85 14.34
CA LEU A 90 6.44 9.15 13.88
C LEU A 90 6.82 8.07 12.86
N PHE A 91 6.31 6.86 13.03
CA PHE A 91 6.42 5.78 12.04
C PHE A 91 5.10 5.63 11.28
N VAL A 92 5.15 5.67 9.96
CA VAL A 92 3.99 5.57 9.06
C VAL A 92 4.19 4.38 8.13
N ASP A 93 3.36 3.35 8.28
CA ASP A 93 3.45 2.13 7.48
C ASP A 93 2.43 2.08 6.34
N HIS A 94 2.92 2.13 5.12
CA HIS A 94 2.12 1.99 3.89
C HIS A 94 2.03 0.55 3.37
N THR A 95 2.65 -0.40 4.04
CA THR A 95 2.58 -1.81 3.68
C THR A 95 1.13 -2.31 3.79
N THR A 96 0.67 -3.10 2.83
CA THR A 96 -0.53 -3.91 3.03
C THR A 96 -0.15 -5.13 3.86
N ALA A 97 -0.51 -5.10 5.13
CA ALA A 97 -0.16 -6.05 6.17
C ALA A 97 -1.39 -6.44 7.01
N SER A 98 -1.21 -7.30 8.01
CA SER A 98 -2.30 -7.63 8.94
C SER A 98 -2.59 -6.47 9.90
N ALA A 99 -3.85 -6.36 10.35
CA ALA A 99 -4.19 -5.45 11.43
C ALA A 99 -3.53 -5.86 12.77
N GLU A 100 -3.12 -7.12 12.89
CA GLU A 100 -2.40 -7.64 14.04
C GLU A 100 -0.99 -7.07 14.13
N VAL A 101 -0.21 -7.13 13.04
CA VAL A 101 1.13 -6.53 13.02
C VAL A 101 1.08 -5.01 13.19
N ALA A 102 0.06 -4.34 12.66
CA ALA A 102 -0.12 -2.91 12.90
C ALA A 102 -0.29 -2.59 14.39
N ARG A 103 -1.12 -3.35 15.11
CA ARG A 103 -1.30 -3.19 16.57
C ARG A 103 -0.05 -3.58 17.36
N GLU A 104 0.69 -4.61 16.93
CA GLU A 104 1.97 -5.01 17.51
C GLU A 104 2.98 -3.86 17.46
N ILE A 105 3.11 -3.22 16.28
CA ILE A 105 4.06 -2.11 16.08
C ILE A 105 3.60 -0.86 16.84
N ASP A 106 2.29 -0.56 16.86
CA ASP A 106 1.73 0.56 17.64
C ASP A 106 2.06 0.43 19.13
N ALA A 107 1.87 -0.77 19.70
CA ALA A 107 2.21 -1.03 21.10
C ALA A 107 3.71 -0.85 21.37
N ALA A 108 4.57 -1.33 20.49
CA ALA A 108 6.02 -1.18 20.62
C ALA A 108 6.47 0.28 20.42
N ALA A 109 5.87 1.00 19.47
CA ALA A 109 6.12 2.41 19.23
C ALA A 109 5.75 3.25 20.45
N SER A 110 4.58 3.02 21.02
CA SER A 110 4.10 3.69 22.23
C SER A 110 5.06 3.49 23.42
N GLN A 111 5.54 2.24 23.64
CA GLN A 111 6.52 1.94 24.70
C GLN A 111 7.86 2.66 24.49
N ALA A 112 8.27 2.82 23.24
CA ALA A 112 9.52 3.51 22.88
C ALA A 112 9.36 5.04 22.83
N GLY A 113 8.13 5.56 22.93
CA GLY A 113 7.84 6.99 22.88
C GLY A 113 7.77 7.55 21.46
N PHE A 114 7.37 6.73 20.49
CA PHE A 114 7.10 7.10 19.09
C PHE A 114 5.60 7.19 18.83
N GLY A 115 5.20 7.96 17.80
CA GLY A 115 3.89 7.84 17.18
C GLY A 115 3.88 6.71 16.14
N PHE A 116 2.69 6.18 15.86
CA PHE A 116 2.50 5.15 14.83
C PHE A 116 1.20 5.36 14.04
N LEU A 117 1.27 5.12 12.72
CA LEU A 117 0.12 5.04 11.84
C LEU A 117 0.28 3.86 10.89
N ASP A 118 -0.73 3.00 10.78
CA ASP A 118 -0.90 2.10 9.65
C ASP A 118 -1.66 2.86 8.54
N ALA A 119 -1.06 2.94 7.38
CA ALA A 119 -1.52 3.82 6.31
C ALA A 119 -1.46 3.16 4.92
N PRO A 120 -2.00 1.93 4.74
CA PRO A 120 -1.98 1.26 3.46
C PRO A 120 -2.64 2.09 2.37
N VAL A 121 -2.22 1.83 1.12
CA VAL A 121 -2.57 2.65 -0.03
C VAL A 121 -3.35 1.89 -1.09
N SER A 122 -4.14 2.61 -1.88
CA SER A 122 -4.81 2.13 -3.08
C SER A 122 -4.55 3.08 -4.25
N GLY A 123 -4.50 2.53 -5.48
CA GLY A 123 -4.21 3.27 -6.72
C GLY A 123 -3.14 2.61 -7.60
N GLY A 124 -2.47 1.56 -7.10
CA GLY A 124 -1.45 0.81 -7.81
C GLY A 124 -0.24 1.64 -8.21
N GLN A 125 0.61 1.09 -9.06
CA GLN A 125 1.84 1.75 -9.53
C GLN A 125 1.55 3.11 -10.18
N ALA A 126 0.55 3.18 -11.06
CA ALA A 126 0.18 4.42 -11.74
C ALA A 126 -0.27 5.51 -10.74
N GLY A 127 -1.01 5.13 -9.68
CA GLY A 127 -1.39 6.05 -8.60
C GLY A 127 -0.18 6.58 -7.85
N ALA A 128 0.79 5.73 -7.56
CA ALA A 128 2.02 6.12 -6.87
C ALA A 128 2.88 7.04 -7.75
N GLU A 129 3.09 6.70 -9.02
CA GLU A 129 3.86 7.51 -9.97
C GLU A 129 3.26 8.91 -10.19
N ASN A 130 1.94 9.00 -10.26
CA ASN A 130 1.22 10.25 -10.51
C ASN A 130 0.88 11.04 -9.23
N GLY A 131 1.25 10.58 -8.03
CA GLY A 131 0.94 11.24 -6.77
C GLY A 131 -0.57 11.30 -6.49
N LYS A 132 -1.31 10.24 -6.85
CA LYS A 132 -2.79 10.16 -6.77
C LYS A 132 -3.28 8.97 -5.97
N LEU A 133 -2.53 8.57 -4.95
CA LEU A 133 -2.92 7.46 -4.07
C LEU A 133 -4.11 7.84 -3.18
N THR A 134 -4.88 6.85 -2.80
CA THR A 134 -5.83 6.91 -1.69
C THR A 134 -5.19 6.21 -0.49
N VAL A 135 -5.15 6.87 0.66
CA VAL A 135 -4.51 6.39 1.88
C VAL A 135 -5.57 6.20 2.96
N MET A 136 -5.63 5.00 3.53
CA MET A 136 -6.54 4.65 4.63
C MET A 136 -5.70 4.56 5.90
N VAL A 137 -5.95 5.46 6.87
CA VAL A 137 -5.06 5.60 8.03
C VAL A 137 -5.70 5.04 9.30
N GLY A 138 -4.94 4.24 10.05
CA GLY A 138 -5.28 3.84 11.41
C GLY A 138 -4.25 4.42 12.38
N GLY A 139 -4.74 4.90 13.55
CA GLY A 139 -3.90 5.48 14.60
C GLY A 139 -4.60 6.59 15.36
N VAL A 140 -3.84 7.47 16.00
CA VAL A 140 -4.40 8.58 16.78
C VAL A 140 -4.44 9.87 15.97
N GLN A 141 -5.47 10.70 16.21
CA GLN A 141 -5.70 11.95 15.48
C GLN A 141 -4.48 12.87 15.45
N LYS A 142 -3.78 13.04 16.57
CA LYS A 142 -2.59 13.88 16.67
C LYS A 142 -1.49 13.48 15.68
N ASP A 143 -1.25 12.18 15.53
CA ASP A 143 -0.21 11.66 14.63
C ASP A 143 -0.68 11.76 13.17
N PHE A 144 -1.98 11.54 12.92
CA PHE A 144 -2.59 11.76 11.61
C PHE A 144 -2.45 13.22 11.15
N ASP A 145 -2.80 14.19 12.01
CA ASP A 145 -2.69 15.63 11.70
C ASP A 145 -1.26 16.05 11.36
N ARG A 146 -0.28 15.41 11.99
CA ARG A 146 1.13 15.61 11.74
C ARG A 146 1.61 14.98 10.43
N ALA A 147 1.14 13.77 10.10
CA ALA A 147 1.53 13.03 8.90
C ALA A 147 0.83 13.53 7.63
N ARG A 148 -0.45 13.93 7.73
CA ARG A 148 -1.32 14.28 6.62
C ARG A 148 -0.69 15.25 5.62
N PRO A 149 -0.11 16.41 6.02
CA PRO A 149 0.49 17.36 5.08
C PRO A 149 1.67 16.78 4.29
N VAL A 150 2.37 15.78 4.87
CA VAL A 150 3.49 15.10 4.21
C VAL A 150 2.98 14.03 3.25
N ILE A 151 1.95 13.26 3.65
CA ILE A 151 1.29 12.25 2.83
C ILE A 151 0.62 12.88 1.59
N ASP A 152 0.11 14.09 1.69
CA ASP A 152 -0.49 14.84 0.57
C ASP A 152 0.50 15.08 -0.58
N SER A 153 1.81 14.87 -0.38
CA SER A 153 2.82 14.88 -1.45
C SER A 153 2.55 13.82 -2.55
N TYR A 154 1.92 12.70 -2.21
CA TYR A 154 1.64 11.57 -3.12
C TYR A 154 0.22 11.02 -3.03
N ALA A 155 -0.65 11.65 -2.26
CA ALA A 155 -2.02 11.23 -2.08
C ALA A 155 -3.02 12.26 -2.62
N ARG A 156 -4.10 11.78 -3.24
CA ARG A 156 -5.28 12.58 -3.60
C ARG A 156 -6.37 12.54 -2.52
N ALA A 157 -6.35 11.51 -1.68
CA ALA A 157 -7.28 11.32 -0.57
C ALA A 157 -6.56 10.58 0.56
N CYS A 158 -6.77 11.03 1.78
CA CYS A 158 -6.16 10.46 2.97
C CYS A 158 -7.11 10.68 4.15
N GLU A 159 -7.58 9.60 4.77
CA GLU A 159 -8.58 9.67 5.85
C GLU A 159 -8.21 8.79 7.02
N LEU A 160 -8.48 9.28 8.24
CA LEU A 160 -8.33 8.51 9.47
C LEU A 160 -9.56 7.62 9.68
N MET A 161 -9.34 6.31 9.67
CA MET A 161 -10.38 5.28 9.73
C MET A 161 -10.72 4.86 11.17
N GLY A 162 -9.86 5.17 12.13
CA GLY A 162 -9.99 4.77 13.53
C GLY A 162 -8.65 4.46 14.20
N PRO A 163 -8.62 3.73 15.31
CA PRO A 163 -7.38 3.39 16.00
C PRO A 163 -6.46 2.50 15.16
N ALA A 164 -5.24 2.24 15.65
CA ALA A 164 -4.24 1.40 14.98
C ALA A 164 -4.82 0.06 14.51
N GLY A 165 -4.52 -0.30 13.26
CA GLY A 165 -5.08 -1.44 12.53
C GLY A 165 -6.32 -1.11 11.69
N SER A 166 -6.97 0.05 11.90
CA SER A 166 -8.17 0.43 11.14
C SER A 166 -7.88 0.76 9.68
N GLY A 167 -6.70 1.28 9.36
CA GLY A 167 -6.24 1.46 8.00
C GLY A 167 -6.11 0.13 7.26
N GLN A 168 -5.49 -0.87 7.90
CA GLN A 168 -5.36 -2.22 7.35
C GLN A 168 -6.74 -2.88 7.16
N LEU A 169 -7.66 -2.74 8.12
CA LEU A 169 -9.02 -3.26 7.99
C LEU A 169 -9.76 -2.59 6.81
N ALA A 170 -9.64 -1.29 6.66
CA ALA A 170 -10.21 -0.57 5.51
C ALA A 170 -9.57 -1.03 4.17
N LYS A 171 -8.25 -1.29 4.18
CA LYS A 171 -7.57 -1.88 3.02
C LYS A 171 -8.07 -3.28 2.71
N MET A 172 -8.38 -4.12 3.71
CA MET A 172 -8.99 -5.43 3.50
C MET A 172 -10.34 -5.32 2.79
N VAL A 173 -11.20 -4.38 3.18
CA VAL A 173 -12.47 -4.11 2.46
C VAL A 173 -12.19 -3.77 0.99
N ASN A 174 -11.21 -2.92 0.71
CA ASN A 174 -10.81 -2.59 -0.66
C ASN A 174 -10.35 -3.85 -1.44
N GLN A 175 -9.55 -4.73 -0.84
CA GLN A 175 -9.03 -5.94 -1.50
C GLN A 175 -10.11 -6.99 -1.73
N ILE A 176 -11.05 -7.17 -0.81
CA ILE A 176 -12.24 -8.01 -0.98
C ILE A 176 -13.05 -7.55 -2.20
N CYS A 177 -13.32 -6.24 -2.28
CA CYS A 177 -14.07 -5.68 -3.42
C CYS A 177 -13.32 -5.88 -4.74
N ILE A 178 -12.02 -5.56 -4.81
CA ILE A 178 -11.22 -5.68 -6.04
C ILE A 178 -11.12 -7.13 -6.49
N GLY A 179 -10.84 -8.07 -5.59
CA GLY A 179 -10.71 -9.50 -5.94
C GLY A 179 -11.95 -10.02 -6.64
N GLY A 180 -13.12 -9.85 -6.03
CA GLY A 180 -14.39 -10.30 -6.62
C GLY A 180 -14.74 -9.57 -7.92
N LEU A 181 -14.50 -8.26 -7.98
CA LEU A 181 -14.83 -7.43 -9.13
C LEU A 181 -13.96 -7.75 -10.36
N VAL A 182 -12.66 -7.97 -10.19
CA VAL A 182 -11.77 -8.35 -11.30
C VAL A 182 -12.13 -9.72 -11.85
N GLN A 183 -12.43 -10.69 -10.97
CA GLN A 183 -12.85 -12.02 -11.37
C GLN A 183 -14.17 -11.97 -12.15
N ALA A 184 -15.19 -11.25 -11.65
CA ALA A 184 -16.47 -11.11 -12.34
C ALA A 184 -16.32 -10.42 -13.71
N LEU A 185 -15.45 -9.41 -13.83
CA LEU A 185 -15.15 -8.76 -15.11
C LEU A 185 -14.50 -9.75 -16.09
N ALA A 186 -13.52 -10.54 -15.63
CA ALA A 186 -12.84 -11.55 -16.46
C ALA A 186 -13.83 -12.58 -17.00
N GLU A 187 -14.72 -13.10 -16.14
CA GLU A 187 -15.78 -14.03 -16.55
C GLU A 187 -16.75 -13.39 -17.56
N GLY A 188 -17.16 -12.14 -17.32
CA GLY A 188 -18.01 -11.39 -18.24
C GLY A 188 -17.38 -11.21 -19.62
N MET A 189 -16.09 -10.87 -19.69
CA MET A 189 -15.38 -10.72 -20.97
C MET A 189 -15.19 -12.06 -21.66
N HIS A 190 -14.88 -13.14 -20.94
CA HIS A 190 -14.81 -14.46 -21.49
C HIS A 190 -16.18 -14.94 -22.04
N PHE A 191 -17.26 -14.70 -21.31
CA PHE A 191 -18.61 -14.99 -21.76
C PHE A 191 -18.95 -14.24 -23.07
N ALA A 192 -18.64 -12.94 -23.15
CA ALA A 192 -18.86 -12.14 -24.34
C ALA A 192 -18.14 -12.73 -25.58
N GLN A 193 -16.87 -13.14 -25.41
CA GLN A 193 -16.09 -13.80 -26.47
C GLN A 193 -16.74 -15.13 -26.93
N LYS A 194 -17.17 -15.98 -25.99
CA LYS A 194 -17.81 -17.26 -26.30
C LYS A 194 -19.20 -17.11 -26.94
N ALA A 195 -19.91 -16.02 -26.60
CA ALA A 195 -21.19 -15.68 -27.21
C ALA A 195 -21.04 -14.99 -28.59
N GLY A 196 -19.82 -14.80 -29.09
CA GLY A 196 -19.57 -14.14 -30.38
C GLY A 196 -19.82 -12.63 -30.39
N LEU A 197 -19.85 -12.01 -29.22
CA LEU A 197 -20.01 -10.55 -29.10
C LEU A 197 -18.66 -9.83 -29.29
N ASP A 198 -18.73 -8.61 -29.83
CA ASP A 198 -17.61 -7.69 -29.83
C ASP A 198 -17.40 -7.18 -28.38
N GLY A 199 -16.37 -7.68 -27.70
CA GLY A 199 -16.09 -7.33 -26.31
C GLY A 199 -15.85 -5.84 -26.09
N ASN A 200 -15.29 -5.11 -27.08
CA ASN A 200 -15.10 -3.67 -26.97
C ASN A 200 -16.43 -2.91 -26.99
N LYS A 201 -17.35 -3.32 -27.86
CA LYS A 201 -18.71 -2.74 -27.90
C LYS A 201 -19.49 -3.06 -26.62
N VAL A 202 -19.33 -4.28 -26.08
CA VAL A 202 -19.90 -4.63 -24.77
C VAL A 202 -19.39 -3.69 -23.70
N LEU A 203 -18.08 -3.50 -23.58
CA LEU A 203 -17.49 -2.58 -22.61
C LEU A 203 -17.98 -1.14 -22.78
N ASP A 204 -18.10 -0.64 -24.03
CA ASP A 204 -18.58 0.71 -24.31
C ASP A 204 -20.00 0.97 -23.78
N VAL A 205 -20.85 -0.06 -23.85
CA VAL A 205 -22.24 0.03 -23.38
C VAL A 205 -22.33 -0.15 -21.85
N ILE A 206 -21.78 -1.26 -21.31
CA ILE A 206 -21.96 -1.59 -19.90
C ILE A 206 -21.19 -0.65 -18.95
N SER A 207 -20.13 0.01 -19.43
CA SER A 207 -19.41 1.04 -18.66
C SER A 207 -20.26 2.29 -18.38
N LYS A 208 -21.42 2.45 -19.03
CA LYS A 208 -22.39 3.54 -18.78
C LYS A 208 -23.53 3.13 -17.87
N GLY A 209 -23.58 1.87 -17.48
CA GLY A 209 -24.62 1.28 -16.64
C GLY A 209 -24.14 0.97 -15.22
N ALA A 210 -24.99 0.27 -14.47
CA ALA A 210 -24.76 -0.08 -13.08
C ALA A 210 -23.57 -1.02 -12.83
N ALA A 211 -23.06 -1.71 -13.85
CA ALA A 211 -21.89 -2.58 -13.76
C ALA A 211 -20.55 -1.83 -13.89
N GLN A 212 -20.59 -0.50 -14.12
CA GLN A 212 -19.39 0.31 -14.28
C GLN A 212 -18.46 0.17 -13.07
N SER A 213 -17.16 0.13 -13.36
CA SER A 213 -16.12 0.14 -12.34
C SER A 213 -14.80 0.65 -12.91
N TRP A 214 -13.92 1.13 -12.01
CA TRP A 214 -12.56 1.50 -12.42
C TRP A 214 -11.83 0.35 -13.13
N GLN A 215 -12.03 -0.89 -12.68
CA GLN A 215 -11.41 -2.07 -13.30
C GLN A 215 -11.94 -2.30 -14.71
N MET A 216 -13.24 -2.13 -14.93
CA MET A 216 -13.83 -2.23 -16.26
C MET A 216 -13.23 -1.21 -17.23
N GLU A 217 -13.10 0.04 -16.83
CA GLU A 217 -12.57 1.12 -17.66
C GLU A 217 -11.08 0.98 -17.97
N ASN A 218 -10.29 0.48 -16.99
CA ASN A 218 -8.84 0.45 -17.10
C ASN A 218 -8.26 -0.94 -17.39
N ARG A 219 -9.05 -2.01 -17.27
CA ARG A 219 -8.59 -3.40 -17.47
C ARG A 219 -9.42 -4.18 -18.48
N GLY A 220 -10.68 -3.83 -18.70
CA GLY A 220 -11.55 -4.59 -19.60
C GLY A 220 -10.97 -4.76 -21.00
N ARG A 221 -10.48 -3.68 -21.62
CA ARG A 221 -9.86 -3.75 -22.96
C ARG A 221 -8.54 -4.52 -22.95
N THR A 222 -7.69 -4.30 -21.94
CA THR A 222 -6.41 -4.98 -21.84
C THR A 222 -6.58 -6.48 -21.60
N MET A 223 -7.65 -6.93 -20.91
CA MET A 223 -8.01 -8.34 -20.80
C MET A 223 -8.36 -8.94 -22.17
N LEU A 224 -9.12 -8.23 -23.00
CA LEU A 224 -9.45 -8.65 -24.37
C LEU A 224 -8.21 -8.74 -25.27
N GLU A 225 -7.19 -7.89 -25.02
CA GLU A 225 -5.92 -7.85 -25.75
C GLU A 225 -4.89 -8.85 -25.18
N GLY A 226 -5.19 -9.57 -24.10
CA GLY A 226 -4.25 -10.48 -23.44
C GLY A 226 -3.10 -9.76 -22.74
N LYS A 227 -3.26 -8.49 -22.33
CA LYS A 227 -2.25 -7.69 -21.65
C LYS A 227 -2.54 -7.63 -20.16
N PHE A 228 -1.58 -8.09 -19.33
CA PHE A 228 -1.78 -8.26 -17.89
C PHE A 228 -0.64 -7.68 -17.03
N ASP A 229 0.38 -7.06 -17.63
CA ASP A 229 1.55 -6.55 -16.92
C ASP A 229 1.34 -5.09 -16.48
N PHE A 230 0.71 -4.93 -15.30
CA PHE A 230 0.36 -3.63 -14.72
C PHE A 230 0.91 -3.43 -13.30
N GLY A 231 1.95 -4.14 -12.91
CA GLY A 231 2.38 -4.27 -11.52
C GLY A 231 1.39 -5.11 -10.71
N PHE A 232 1.52 -5.19 -9.42
CA PHE A 232 0.67 -5.96 -8.52
C PHE A 232 0.49 -7.44 -8.95
N ALA A 233 1.55 -8.23 -8.73
CA ALA A 233 1.55 -9.66 -9.05
C ALA A 233 0.43 -10.42 -8.31
N VAL A 234 0.00 -11.55 -8.90
CA VAL A 234 -1.02 -12.44 -8.31
C VAL A 234 -0.65 -12.86 -6.87
N ASP A 235 0.63 -13.11 -6.59
CA ASP A 235 1.10 -13.47 -5.24
C ASP A 235 0.74 -12.41 -4.18
N TRP A 236 0.77 -11.13 -4.54
CA TRP A 236 0.35 -10.05 -3.63
C TRP A 236 -1.15 -10.05 -3.39
N MET A 237 -1.96 -10.33 -4.42
CA MET A 237 -3.41 -10.47 -4.23
C MET A 237 -3.71 -11.67 -3.37
N ARG A 238 -3.09 -12.82 -3.60
CA ARG A 238 -3.26 -14.02 -2.76
C ARG A 238 -2.88 -13.76 -1.30
N LYS A 239 -1.75 -13.07 -1.07
CA LYS A 239 -1.37 -12.60 0.28
C LYS A 239 -2.49 -11.75 0.89
N ASP A 240 -3.00 -10.76 0.17
CA ASP A 240 -4.02 -9.83 0.66
C ASP A 240 -5.34 -10.56 0.97
N LEU A 241 -5.80 -11.46 0.08
CA LEU A 241 -7.01 -12.27 0.32
C LEU A 241 -6.81 -13.22 1.51
N GLY A 242 -5.63 -13.81 1.67
CA GLY A 242 -5.28 -14.63 2.83
C GLY A 242 -5.37 -13.85 4.15
N ILE A 243 -4.90 -12.59 4.19
CA ILE A 243 -5.07 -11.69 5.34
C ILE A 243 -6.55 -11.44 5.60
N CYS A 244 -7.36 -11.17 4.55
CA CYS A 244 -8.81 -10.95 4.68
C CYS A 244 -9.51 -12.18 5.27
N LEU A 245 -9.20 -13.38 4.78
CA LEU A 245 -9.78 -14.64 5.27
C LEU A 245 -9.39 -14.97 6.71
N THR A 246 -8.15 -14.64 7.09
CA THR A 246 -7.66 -14.79 8.48
C THR A 246 -8.41 -13.86 9.41
N GLU A 247 -8.54 -12.58 9.05
CA GLU A 247 -9.28 -11.61 9.86
C GLU A 247 -10.78 -11.92 9.92
N ALA A 248 -11.37 -12.44 8.83
CA ALA A 248 -12.76 -12.87 8.81
C ALA A 248 -13.06 -13.97 9.84
N LYS A 249 -12.12 -14.90 10.08
CA LYS A 249 -12.26 -15.90 11.14
C LYS A 249 -12.28 -15.27 12.53
N ARG A 250 -11.62 -14.15 12.73
CA ARG A 250 -11.57 -13.44 14.03
C ARG A 250 -12.81 -12.62 14.30
N ASN A 251 -13.33 -11.94 13.28
CA ASN A 251 -14.45 -11.01 13.40
C ASN A 251 -15.82 -11.59 13.02
N GLY A 252 -15.85 -12.84 12.51
CA GLY A 252 -17.07 -13.55 12.14
C GLY A 252 -17.63 -13.20 10.75
N ALA A 253 -16.94 -12.42 9.93
CA ALA A 253 -17.38 -12.09 8.59
C ALA A 253 -17.41 -13.31 7.67
N GLN A 254 -18.39 -13.39 6.77
CA GLN A 254 -18.52 -14.46 5.79
C GLN A 254 -18.04 -13.94 4.42
N LEU A 255 -16.97 -14.53 3.88
CA LEU A 255 -16.32 -14.10 2.65
C LEU A 255 -16.24 -15.21 1.59
N PRO A 256 -17.41 -15.78 1.15
CA PRO A 256 -17.40 -16.92 0.23
C PRO A 256 -16.78 -16.59 -1.13
N VAL A 257 -17.05 -15.42 -1.69
CA VAL A 257 -16.46 -14.98 -2.98
C VAL A 257 -14.95 -14.79 -2.86
N THR A 258 -14.48 -14.14 -1.78
CA THR A 258 -13.06 -13.95 -1.52
C THR A 258 -12.32 -15.28 -1.40
N ALA A 259 -12.90 -16.25 -0.68
CA ALA A 259 -12.34 -17.58 -0.52
C ALA A 259 -12.25 -18.34 -1.85
N LEU A 260 -13.27 -18.21 -2.71
CA LEU A 260 -13.26 -18.83 -4.04
C LEU A 260 -12.20 -18.21 -4.96
N VAL A 261 -12.11 -16.86 -4.99
CA VAL A 261 -11.13 -16.14 -5.82
C VAL A 261 -9.69 -16.45 -5.40
N ASP A 262 -9.44 -16.66 -4.10
CA ASP A 262 -8.12 -17.05 -3.60
C ASP A 262 -7.67 -18.44 -4.10
N GLN A 263 -8.60 -19.31 -4.51
CA GLN A 263 -8.28 -20.63 -5.05
C GLN A 263 -7.87 -20.59 -6.53
N PHE A 264 -8.27 -19.57 -7.28
CA PHE A 264 -7.94 -19.42 -8.71
C PHE A 264 -6.53 -18.91 -8.92
#